data_23a412fd99730d06392f88aae0bda1e6
#
_entry.id   23a412fd99730d06392f88aae0bda1e6
#
_cell.length_a   1.000
_cell.length_b   1.000
_cell.length_c   1.000
_cell.angle_alpha   90.00
_cell.angle_beta   90.00
_cell.angle_gamma   90.00
#
_symmetry.space_group_name_H-M   'P 1'
#
loop_
_entity.id
_entity.type
_entity.pdbx_description
1 polymer ?
#
loop_
_entity_poly.entity_id
_entity_poly.type
_entity_poly.pdbx_seq_one_letter_code
_entity_poly.pdbx_strand_id
1 'polypeptide(L)'
;MRVAALLAVAFILSGCAIGGKTTTTTVTRTVTTQAKPGPLAQTSNARYFGTPVAPVSQLDAKRYALTIKPQFFLVGVTANVVNAAQQGNACAPLECPGVDDDHVVIPAGSQNLLFILPATMKGTVITAGKHAMKNTVVTAAQLAAIIGGAKTPKLIEGLASGLWLTVDGDTVTSFAQQFAP
;
A
#
# COMPACT_ATOMS: atom_id res chain seq x y z
N MET A 1 -19.81 -25.05 -19.50
CA MET A 1 -21.05 -25.01 -18.70
C MET A 1 -20.74 -25.51 -17.33
N ARG A 2 -20.71 -24.65 -16.31
CA ARG A 2 -20.56 -25.04 -14.89
C ARG A 2 -21.82 -24.59 -14.18
N VAL A 3 -22.54 -25.58 -13.65
CA VAL A 3 -23.78 -25.43 -12.92
C VAL A 3 -23.46 -24.85 -11.53
N ALA A 4 -24.03 -23.70 -11.21
CA ALA A 4 -23.95 -23.11 -9.88
C ALA A 4 -25.01 -23.78 -8.99
N ALA A 5 -24.58 -24.45 -7.92
CA ALA A 5 -25.47 -24.99 -6.90
C ALA A 5 -25.98 -23.85 -6.00
N LEU A 6 -27.29 -23.63 -5.97
CA LEU A 6 -27.97 -22.75 -5.03
C LEU A 6 -28.16 -23.50 -3.69
N LEU A 7 -27.51 -23.08 -2.64
CA LEU A 7 -27.85 -23.47 -1.27
C LEU A 7 -28.77 -22.40 -0.68
N ALA A 8 -30.05 -22.76 -0.49
CA ALA A 8 -31.01 -21.94 0.26
C ALA A 8 -31.00 -22.38 1.70
N VAL A 9 -30.56 -21.53 2.63
CA VAL A 9 -30.68 -21.73 4.07
C VAL A 9 -31.89 -20.93 4.56
N ALA A 10 -32.95 -21.63 4.98
CA ALA A 10 -34.13 -21.03 5.60
C ALA A 10 -33.96 -21.01 7.11
N PHE A 11 -33.93 -19.83 7.73
CA PHE A 11 -34.05 -19.66 9.18
C PHE A 11 -35.53 -19.41 9.54
N ILE A 12 -36.11 -20.32 10.33
CA ILE A 12 -37.43 -20.13 10.91
C ILE A 12 -37.27 -19.55 12.31
N LEU A 13 -37.64 -18.29 12.48
CA LEU A 13 -37.76 -17.65 13.78
C LEU A 13 -39.20 -17.84 14.29
N SER A 14 -39.38 -18.71 15.29
CA SER A 14 -40.66 -18.85 15.98
C SER A 14 -40.78 -17.76 17.04
N GLY A 15 -41.62 -16.75 16.78
CA GLY A 15 -41.99 -15.72 17.75
C GLY A 15 -43.30 -16.13 18.45
N CYS A 16 -43.34 -16.09 19.79
CA CYS A 16 -44.55 -16.28 20.59
C CYS A 16 -45.58 -15.19 20.30
N ALA A 17 -46.76 -15.59 19.86
CA ALA A 17 -47.87 -14.69 19.58
C ALA A 17 -48.84 -14.68 20.76
N ILE A 18 -49.16 -13.49 21.27
CA ILE A 18 -50.37 -13.22 22.08
C ILE A 18 -51.35 -12.54 21.11
N GLY A 19 -52.37 -13.30 20.68
CA GLY A 19 -53.61 -12.83 20.10
C GLY A 19 -53.57 -11.80 18.95
N GLY A 20 -53.07 -12.19 17.79
CA GLY A 20 -53.17 -11.36 16.58
C GLY A 20 -52.87 -12.19 15.33
N LYS A 21 -53.56 -11.90 14.22
CA LYS A 21 -53.34 -12.57 12.91
C LYS A 21 -51.87 -12.56 12.54
N THR A 22 -51.25 -13.74 12.44
CA THR A 22 -49.87 -13.92 12.08
C THR A 22 -49.72 -13.66 10.56
N THR A 23 -49.15 -12.53 10.21
CA THR A 23 -48.69 -12.28 8.84
C THR A 23 -47.26 -12.78 8.75
N THR A 24 -47.04 -13.88 8.09
CA THR A 24 -45.69 -14.41 7.85
C THR A 24 -45.08 -13.63 6.70
N THR A 25 -44.18 -12.69 7.03
CA THR A 25 -43.40 -11.98 6.00
C THR A 25 -42.13 -12.79 5.71
N THR A 26 -42.11 -13.49 4.59
CA THR A 26 -40.90 -14.19 4.11
C THR A 26 -39.95 -13.17 3.55
N VAL A 27 -38.90 -12.82 4.29
CA VAL A 27 -37.80 -11.99 3.77
C VAL A 27 -36.85 -12.88 3.00
N THR A 28 -36.98 -12.91 1.69
CA THR A 28 -36.01 -13.57 0.81
C THR A 28 -34.79 -12.66 0.66
N ARG A 29 -33.74 -12.94 1.42
CA ARG A 29 -32.47 -12.25 1.25
C ARG A 29 -31.71 -12.87 0.10
N THR A 30 -31.73 -12.22 -1.08
CA THR A 30 -30.89 -12.63 -2.20
C THR A 30 -29.45 -12.32 -1.82
N VAL A 31 -28.67 -13.33 -1.48
CA VAL A 31 -27.22 -13.21 -1.35
C VAL A 31 -26.66 -13.13 -2.77
N THR A 32 -26.45 -11.92 -3.24
CA THR A 32 -25.68 -11.71 -4.47
C THR A 32 -24.25 -12.11 -4.17
N THR A 33 -23.83 -13.29 -4.60
CA THR A 33 -22.43 -13.68 -4.62
C THR A 33 -21.73 -12.63 -5.50
N GLN A 34 -20.94 -11.76 -4.87
CA GLN A 34 -20.06 -10.87 -5.63
C GLN A 34 -19.22 -11.74 -6.55
N ALA A 35 -19.33 -11.50 -7.84
CA ALA A 35 -18.44 -12.10 -8.81
C ALA A 35 -17.01 -11.88 -8.31
N LYS A 36 -16.20 -12.96 -8.27
CA LYS A 36 -14.76 -12.87 -8.01
C LYS A 36 -14.25 -11.68 -8.82
N PRO A 37 -13.59 -10.69 -8.18
CA PRO A 37 -13.03 -9.58 -8.93
C PRO A 37 -12.19 -10.15 -10.06
N GLY A 38 -12.53 -9.80 -11.29
CA GLY A 38 -11.65 -10.06 -12.43
C GLY A 38 -10.29 -9.43 -12.11
N PRO A 39 -9.21 -9.81 -12.81
CA PRO A 39 -7.94 -9.13 -12.65
C PRO A 39 -8.22 -7.64 -12.75
N LEU A 40 -7.89 -6.90 -11.66
CA LEU A 40 -8.03 -5.46 -11.62
C LEU A 40 -7.38 -4.95 -12.91
N ALA A 41 -8.11 -4.17 -13.70
CA ALA A 41 -7.54 -3.52 -14.85
C ALA A 41 -6.32 -2.75 -14.32
N GLN A 42 -5.11 -3.21 -14.70
CA GLN A 42 -3.88 -2.60 -14.24
C GLN A 42 -3.88 -1.19 -14.82
N THR A 43 -4.08 -0.21 -13.94
CA THR A 43 -4.02 1.18 -14.35
C THR A 43 -2.57 1.51 -14.64
N SER A 44 -2.29 1.93 -15.86
CA SER A 44 -1.00 2.53 -16.22
C SER A 44 -0.70 3.69 -15.26
N ASN A 45 0.55 3.80 -14.78
CA ASN A 45 1.01 4.83 -13.85
C ASN A 45 0.43 4.77 -12.42
N ALA A 46 0.14 3.59 -11.91
CA ALA A 46 -0.16 3.43 -10.49
C ALA A 46 1.05 3.82 -9.62
N ARG A 47 0.79 4.47 -8.49
CA ARG A 47 1.84 4.84 -7.53
C ARG A 47 1.72 3.99 -6.27
N TYR A 48 2.86 3.46 -5.83
CA TYR A 48 2.99 2.73 -4.58
C TYR A 48 4.01 3.41 -3.69
N PHE A 49 3.76 3.36 -2.40
CA PHE A 49 4.71 3.76 -1.38
C PHE A 49 5.04 2.55 -0.52
N GLY A 50 6.29 2.41 -0.14
CA GLY A 50 6.68 1.34 0.76
C GLY A 50 8.18 1.25 1.01
N THR A 51 8.52 0.43 1.99
CA THR A 51 9.90 0.16 2.36
C THR A 51 10.44 -1.02 1.54
N PRO A 52 11.59 -0.90 0.88
CA PRO A 52 12.18 -2.01 0.17
C PRO A 52 12.62 -3.12 1.12
N VAL A 53 12.42 -4.36 0.70
CA VAL A 53 12.81 -5.57 1.42
C VAL A 53 14.02 -6.18 0.72
N ALA A 54 15.12 -6.35 1.44
CA ALA A 54 16.33 -6.99 0.91
C ALA A 54 16.19 -8.51 0.85
N PRO A 55 16.89 -9.20 -0.05
CA PRO A 55 17.70 -8.61 -1.12
C PRO A 55 16.86 -8.29 -2.37
N VAL A 56 17.37 -7.37 -3.19
CA VAL A 56 16.91 -7.21 -4.57
C VAL A 56 17.59 -8.26 -5.42
N SER A 57 16.81 -9.12 -6.05
CA SER A 57 17.36 -10.23 -6.86
C SER A 57 17.50 -9.80 -8.32
N GLN A 58 18.67 -10.04 -8.90
CA GLN A 58 18.83 -9.91 -10.34
C GLN A 58 18.16 -11.10 -11.03
N LEU A 59 17.17 -10.85 -11.88
CA LEU A 59 16.45 -11.87 -12.64
C LEU A 59 17.22 -12.26 -13.89
N ASP A 60 17.77 -11.25 -14.58
CA ASP A 60 18.61 -11.41 -15.77
C ASP A 60 19.45 -10.13 -16.00
N ALA A 61 20.17 -10.05 -17.12
CA ALA A 61 20.99 -8.88 -17.46
C ALA A 61 20.20 -7.56 -17.59
N LYS A 62 18.88 -7.64 -17.73
CA LYS A 62 18.01 -6.48 -18.01
C LYS A 62 17.01 -6.18 -16.90
N ARG A 63 16.85 -7.05 -15.90
CA ARG A 63 15.77 -6.93 -14.92
C ARG A 63 16.22 -7.35 -13.52
N TYR A 64 15.65 -6.67 -12.54
CA TYR A 64 15.73 -7.00 -11.13
C TYR A 64 14.32 -7.24 -10.56
N ALA A 65 14.21 -8.04 -9.52
CA ALA A 65 13.00 -8.18 -8.71
C ALA A 65 13.14 -7.30 -7.45
N LEU A 66 12.28 -6.32 -7.34
CA LEU A 66 12.19 -5.44 -6.17
C LEU A 66 10.98 -5.82 -5.35
N THR A 67 11.20 -6.21 -4.11
CA THR A 67 10.13 -6.44 -3.14
C THR A 67 9.98 -5.22 -2.24
N ILE A 68 8.74 -4.77 -2.03
CA ILE A 68 8.43 -3.72 -1.06
C ILE A 68 7.40 -4.20 -0.04
N LYS A 69 7.51 -3.70 1.18
CA LYS A 69 6.46 -3.73 2.18
C LYS A 69 5.58 -2.49 1.95
N PRO A 70 4.34 -2.65 1.44
CA PRO A 70 3.51 -1.52 1.07
C PRO A 70 3.05 -0.74 2.30
N GLN A 71 2.96 0.57 2.16
CA GLN A 71 2.59 1.50 3.21
C GLN A 71 1.73 2.63 2.65
N PHE A 72 0.89 3.21 3.50
CA PHE A 72 0.25 4.49 3.22
C PHE A 72 1.11 5.62 3.80
N PHE A 73 1.40 6.60 2.99
CA PHE A 73 2.02 7.85 3.40
C PHE A 73 0.92 8.91 3.51
N LEU A 74 0.54 9.24 4.73
CA LEU A 74 -0.59 10.13 5.03
C LEU A 74 -0.05 11.49 5.45
N VAL A 75 -0.71 12.56 5.00
CA VAL A 75 -0.34 13.94 5.32
C VAL A 75 -1.55 14.76 5.75
N GLY A 76 -1.31 15.90 6.38
CA GLY A 76 -2.34 16.86 6.78
C GLY A 76 -3.39 16.26 7.70
N VAL A 77 -4.66 16.64 7.51
CA VAL A 77 -5.78 16.24 8.39
C VAL A 77 -5.88 14.73 8.55
N THR A 78 -5.64 13.96 7.48
CA THR A 78 -5.70 12.49 7.54
C THR A 78 -4.61 11.93 8.46
N ALA A 79 -3.39 12.46 8.40
CA ALA A 79 -2.31 12.07 9.29
C ALA A 79 -2.66 12.38 10.75
N ASN A 80 -3.21 13.57 11.04
CA ASN A 80 -3.60 13.98 12.37
C ASN A 80 -4.66 13.04 12.98
N VAL A 81 -5.71 12.70 12.22
CA VAL A 81 -6.76 11.78 12.67
C VAL A 81 -6.21 10.39 12.95
N VAL A 82 -5.39 9.87 12.04
CA VAL A 82 -4.81 8.53 12.19
C VAL A 82 -3.85 8.47 13.38
N ASN A 83 -3.00 9.50 13.55
CA ASN A 83 -2.10 9.59 14.69
C ASN A 83 -2.86 9.65 16.02
N ALA A 84 -3.89 10.47 16.11
CA ALA A 84 -4.74 10.56 17.29
C ALA A 84 -5.41 9.22 17.61
N ALA A 85 -5.94 8.53 16.61
CA ALA A 85 -6.56 7.21 16.76
C ALA A 85 -5.53 6.15 17.25
N GLN A 86 -4.29 6.17 16.75
CA GLN A 86 -3.22 5.28 17.21
C GLN A 86 -2.83 5.53 18.67
N GLN A 87 -2.98 6.76 19.16
CA GLN A 87 -2.76 7.14 20.56
C GLN A 87 -3.98 6.90 21.47
N GLY A 88 -5.06 6.32 20.93
CA GLY A 88 -6.30 6.08 21.67
C GLY A 88 -7.17 7.32 21.84
N ASN A 89 -6.90 8.40 21.13
CA ASN A 89 -7.66 9.66 21.17
C ASN A 89 -8.63 9.74 20.01
N ALA A 90 -9.90 10.05 20.30
CA ALA A 90 -10.89 10.38 19.27
C ALA A 90 -11.01 11.91 19.20
N CYS A 91 -10.86 12.46 17.99
CA CYS A 91 -11.02 13.88 17.73
C CYS A 91 -11.77 14.10 16.40
N ALA A 92 -12.48 15.20 16.27
CA ALA A 92 -13.03 15.59 14.97
C ALA A 92 -11.87 15.94 14.01
N PRO A 93 -11.99 15.65 12.70
CA PRO A 93 -10.85 15.73 11.77
C PRO A 93 -10.08 17.05 11.79
N LEU A 94 -10.78 18.19 11.95
CA LEU A 94 -10.16 19.53 11.99
C LEU A 94 -9.70 19.94 13.41
N GLU A 95 -10.02 19.15 14.43
CA GLU A 95 -9.68 19.42 15.84
C GLU A 95 -8.54 18.53 16.33
N CYS A 96 -8.12 17.55 15.51
CA CYS A 96 -7.01 16.69 15.87
C CYS A 96 -5.70 17.47 15.92
N PRO A 97 -4.86 17.25 16.96
CA PRO A 97 -3.54 17.84 17.02
C PRO A 97 -2.72 17.49 15.78
N GLY A 98 -1.93 18.44 15.29
CA GLY A 98 -0.96 18.20 14.22
C GLY A 98 0.06 17.15 14.63
N VAL A 99 0.57 16.40 13.65
CA VAL A 99 1.72 15.53 13.85
C VAL A 99 3.01 16.32 13.65
N ASP A 100 4.04 16.01 14.45
CA ASP A 100 5.29 16.78 14.46
C ASP A 100 5.99 16.80 13.10
N ASP A 101 5.94 15.68 12.36
CA ASP A 101 6.61 15.53 11.06
C ASP A 101 5.67 15.76 9.87
N ASP A 102 4.51 16.36 10.07
CA ASP A 102 3.46 16.60 9.05
C ASP A 102 2.99 15.34 8.29
N HIS A 103 3.41 14.16 8.70
CA HIS A 103 3.01 12.90 8.06
C HIS A 103 2.95 11.72 9.04
N VAL A 104 2.20 10.69 8.63
CA VAL A 104 2.14 9.38 9.31
C VAL A 104 2.29 8.28 8.27
N VAL A 105 3.11 7.30 8.57
CA VAL A 105 3.28 6.10 7.74
C VAL A 105 2.65 4.90 8.44
N ILE A 106 1.71 4.25 7.75
CA ILE A 106 1.04 3.06 8.27
C ILE A 106 1.15 1.89 7.28
N PRO A 107 1.21 0.63 7.76
CA PRO A 107 1.17 -0.53 6.87
C PRO A 107 -0.09 -0.55 6.01
N ALA A 108 0.06 -0.77 4.69
CA ALA A 108 -1.08 -0.92 3.77
C ALA A 108 -1.60 -2.37 3.69
N GLY A 109 -0.97 -3.29 4.41
CA GLY A 109 -1.32 -4.70 4.48
C GLY A 109 -0.15 -5.54 5.01
N SER A 110 -0.37 -6.84 5.13
CA SER A 110 0.63 -7.79 5.62
C SER A 110 1.48 -8.42 4.52
N GLN A 111 1.06 -8.30 3.26
CA GLN A 111 1.74 -8.93 2.13
C GLN A 111 2.73 -7.97 1.47
N ASN A 112 3.90 -8.49 1.16
CA ASN A 112 4.86 -7.76 0.34
C ASN A 112 4.43 -7.79 -1.14
N LEU A 113 4.76 -6.72 -1.85
CA LEU A 113 4.51 -6.59 -3.28
C LEU A 113 5.83 -6.76 -4.04
N LEU A 114 5.77 -7.52 -5.13
CA LEU A 114 6.91 -7.76 -6.01
C LEU A 114 6.75 -6.97 -7.30
N PHE A 115 7.78 -6.24 -7.68
CA PHE A 115 7.84 -5.45 -8.91
C PHE A 115 9.07 -5.79 -9.73
N ILE A 116 8.94 -5.65 -11.04
CA ILE A 116 10.04 -5.72 -11.99
C ILE A 116 10.69 -4.35 -12.13
N LEU A 117 12.00 -4.32 -11.93
CA LEU A 117 12.82 -3.12 -12.02
C LEU A 117 13.73 -3.25 -13.26
N PRO A 118 13.44 -2.54 -14.39
CA PRO A 118 14.31 -2.59 -15.56
C PRO A 118 15.71 -2.07 -15.25
N ALA A 119 16.76 -2.76 -15.74
CA ALA A 119 18.15 -2.37 -15.46
C ALA A 119 18.51 -0.98 -15.99
N THR A 120 17.84 -0.53 -17.04
CA THR A 120 18.04 0.81 -17.63
C THR A 120 17.33 1.92 -16.88
N MET A 121 16.42 1.55 -15.93
CA MET A 121 15.65 2.53 -15.20
C MET A 121 16.53 3.34 -14.26
N LYS A 122 16.13 4.61 -14.08
CA LYS A 122 16.73 5.56 -13.16
C LYS A 122 15.67 6.12 -12.23
N GLY A 123 16.09 6.42 -11.02
CA GLY A 123 15.27 7.11 -10.03
C GLY A 123 16.13 7.99 -9.15
N THR A 124 15.58 8.54 -8.08
CA THR A 124 16.27 9.47 -7.20
C THR A 124 16.34 8.95 -5.78
N VAL A 125 17.50 9.19 -5.16
CA VAL A 125 17.73 9.00 -3.72
C VAL A 125 18.27 10.31 -3.12
N ILE A 126 18.14 10.46 -1.80
CA ILE A 126 18.48 11.68 -1.10
C ILE A 126 19.87 11.53 -0.48
N THR A 127 20.80 12.35 -0.92
CA THR A 127 22.20 12.36 -0.47
C THR A 127 22.58 13.70 0.14
N ALA A 128 23.64 13.70 0.94
CA ALA A 128 24.21 14.94 1.46
C ALA A 128 24.81 15.74 0.30
N GLY A 129 24.35 16.97 0.11
CA GLY A 129 24.99 17.99 -0.70
C GLY A 129 25.94 18.84 0.13
N LYS A 130 26.64 19.78 -0.53
CA LYS A 130 27.61 20.66 0.16
C LYS A 130 26.94 21.57 1.21
N HIS A 131 25.72 22.00 0.96
CA HIS A 131 24.99 22.95 1.83
C HIS A 131 23.54 22.53 2.13
N ALA A 132 23.03 21.48 1.48
CA ALA A 132 21.66 21.02 1.61
C ALA A 132 21.52 19.57 1.15
N MET A 133 20.35 19.01 1.36
CA MET A 133 19.96 17.72 0.77
C MET A 133 19.95 17.82 -0.76
N LYS A 134 20.36 16.75 -1.42
CA LYS A 134 20.41 16.67 -2.88
C LYS A 134 19.73 15.40 -3.38
N ASN A 135 18.86 15.55 -4.35
CA ASN A 135 18.36 14.42 -5.13
C ASN A 135 19.46 13.91 -6.07
N THR A 136 19.90 12.69 -5.84
CA THR A 136 20.93 12.04 -6.66
C THR A 136 20.29 10.97 -7.51
N VAL A 137 20.53 11.04 -8.82
CA VAL A 137 20.03 10.03 -9.75
C VAL A 137 20.86 8.77 -9.59
N VAL A 138 20.18 7.65 -9.44
CA VAL A 138 20.79 6.31 -9.35
C VAL A 138 20.11 5.36 -10.33
N THR A 139 20.86 4.37 -10.81
CA THR A 139 20.35 3.29 -11.66
C THR A 139 19.68 2.19 -10.82
N ALA A 140 18.97 1.30 -11.49
CA ALA A 140 18.41 0.10 -10.86
C ALA A 140 19.48 -0.75 -10.15
N ALA A 141 20.64 -0.93 -10.76
CA ALA A 141 21.77 -1.66 -10.17
C ALA A 141 22.31 -0.99 -8.89
N GLN A 142 22.41 0.35 -8.92
CA GLN A 142 22.84 1.11 -7.74
C GLN A 142 21.79 1.04 -6.63
N LEU A 143 20.49 1.13 -6.96
CA LEU A 143 19.43 0.95 -5.97
C LEU A 143 19.49 -0.45 -5.36
N ALA A 144 19.65 -1.48 -6.16
CA ALA A 144 19.80 -2.86 -5.67
C ALA A 144 21.00 -3.00 -4.73
N ALA A 145 22.15 -2.39 -5.08
CA ALA A 145 23.33 -2.39 -4.23
C ALA A 145 23.08 -1.63 -2.90
N ILE A 146 22.41 -0.48 -2.94
CA ILE A 146 22.04 0.30 -1.74
C ILE A 146 21.13 -0.54 -0.82
N ILE A 147 20.11 -1.18 -1.35
CA ILE A 147 19.22 -2.07 -0.60
C ILE A 147 20.00 -3.25 -0.02
N GLY A 148 21.01 -3.74 -0.74
CA GLY A 148 21.94 -4.77 -0.28
C GLY A 148 23.00 -4.30 0.72
N GLY A 149 22.96 -3.01 1.13
CA GLY A 149 23.86 -2.45 2.15
C GLY A 149 25.08 -1.69 1.60
N ALA A 150 25.13 -1.39 0.30
CA ALA A 150 26.20 -0.54 -0.25
C ALA A 150 26.12 0.88 0.33
N LYS A 151 27.31 1.42 0.68
CA LYS A 151 27.45 2.74 1.31
C LYS A 151 27.62 3.89 0.31
N THR A 152 27.59 3.60 -0.98
CA THR A 152 27.79 4.62 -2.05
C THR A 152 26.64 4.54 -3.06
N PRO A 153 25.97 5.68 -3.36
CA PRO A 153 26.14 6.99 -2.73
C PRO A 153 25.72 6.97 -1.25
N LYS A 154 26.33 7.84 -0.43
CA LYS A 154 25.97 7.98 0.98
C LYS A 154 24.62 8.69 1.09
N LEU A 155 23.59 7.96 1.49
CA LEU A 155 22.26 8.51 1.78
C LEU A 155 22.30 9.34 3.06
N ILE A 156 21.44 10.38 3.14
CA ILE A 156 21.20 11.11 4.40
C ILE A 156 20.48 10.21 5.37
N GLU A 157 19.43 9.54 4.86
CA GLU A 157 18.66 8.53 5.59
C GLU A 157 18.75 7.20 4.84
N GLY A 158 18.55 6.13 5.57
CA GLY A 158 18.35 4.82 4.94
C GLY A 158 17.06 4.79 4.11
N LEU A 159 16.89 3.75 3.31
CA LEU A 159 15.65 3.55 2.56
C LEU A 159 14.47 3.11 3.45
N ALA A 160 14.64 3.10 4.77
CA ALA A 160 13.56 2.85 5.74
C ALA A 160 12.47 3.94 5.70
N SER A 161 12.83 5.17 5.31
CA SER A 161 11.87 6.27 5.05
C SER A 161 10.91 5.98 3.89
N GLY A 162 11.21 4.97 3.07
CA GLY A 162 10.36 4.49 1.99
C GLY A 162 10.73 5.00 0.61
N LEU A 163 10.18 4.30 -0.38
CA LEU A 163 10.29 4.62 -1.80
C LEU A 163 8.90 4.84 -2.39
N TRP A 164 8.76 5.89 -3.16
CA TRP A 164 7.68 6.04 -4.12
C TRP A 164 8.04 5.32 -5.40
N LEU A 165 7.17 4.44 -5.86
CA LEU A 165 7.29 3.73 -7.13
C LEU A 165 6.16 4.17 -8.04
N THR A 166 6.46 4.51 -9.28
CA THR A 166 5.48 4.58 -10.36
C THR A 166 5.60 3.31 -11.16
N VAL A 167 4.48 2.64 -11.44
CA VAL A 167 4.48 1.36 -12.11
C VAL A 167 3.50 1.32 -13.27
N ASP A 168 3.83 0.55 -14.28
CA ASP A 168 2.93 0.14 -15.36
C ASP A 168 2.82 -1.39 -15.31
N GLY A 169 1.64 -1.87 -14.95
CA GLY A 169 1.47 -3.26 -14.60
C GLY A 169 2.28 -3.66 -13.36
N ASP A 170 3.22 -4.55 -13.52
CA ASP A 170 4.19 -4.99 -12.51
C ASP A 170 5.56 -4.34 -12.66
N THR A 171 5.74 -3.50 -13.68
CA THR A 171 7.03 -2.92 -14.06
C THR A 171 7.17 -1.51 -13.52
N VAL A 172 8.24 -1.26 -12.77
CA VAL A 172 8.56 0.08 -12.26
C VAL A 172 9.05 0.96 -13.41
N THR A 173 8.42 2.12 -13.56
CA THR A 173 8.79 3.14 -14.57
C THR A 173 9.56 4.30 -13.96
N SER A 174 9.43 4.54 -12.65
CA SER A 174 10.27 5.47 -11.91
C SER A 174 10.25 5.15 -10.41
N PHE A 175 11.27 5.61 -9.68
CA PHE A 175 11.28 5.61 -8.23
C PHE A 175 11.88 6.88 -7.64
N ALA A 176 11.46 7.22 -6.43
CA ALA A 176 12.01 8.33 -5.67
C ALA A 176 12.00 7.99 -4.17
N GLN A 177 13.11 8.27 -3.48
CA GLN A 177 13.17 8.14 -2.04
C GLN A 177 12.30 9.23 -1.39
N GLN A 178 11.52 8.86 -0.38
CA GLN A 178 10.83 9.79 0.49
C GLN A 178 11.81 10.31 1.55
N PHE A 179 11.82 11.61 1.76
CA PHE A 179 12.42 12.19 2.96
C PHE A 179 11.41 12.13 4.10
N ALA A 180 11.84 11.64 5.24
CA ALA A 180 11.09 11.66 6.49
C ALA A 180 12.05 12.14 7.59
N PRO A 181 12.03 13.44 7.91
CA PRO A 181 12.92 14.04 8.90
C PRO A 181 12.69 13.51 10.30
#